data_373312eefab10a4c7c377fa76ce1b166
#
_entry.id   373312eefab10a4c7c377fa76ce1b166
#
_cell.length_a   1.000
_cell.length_b   1.000
_cell.length_c   1.000
_cell.angle_alpha   90.00
_cell.angle_beta   90.00
_cell.angle_gamma   90.00
#
_symmetry.space_group_name_H-M   'P 1'
#
loop_
_entity.id
_entity.type
_entity.pdbx_description
1 polymer ?
#
loop_
_entity_poly.entity_id
_entity_poly.type
_entity_poly.pdbx_seq_one_letter_code
_entity_poly.pdbx_strand_id
1 'polypeptide(L)'
;MKKIILMLTAVLSLGMASLGFASPASDLLAQEETTTSNVIKLIQGKGQLAEVSTGFSPALQKNFNAAALDNMKKGVTEQLGGISNLKLVRLDKFADADRLVYIGDAKKAPNVQMTFVFSVKGKKAELQGLNLIPVEVKQVQNNQKAQA
;
A
#
# COMPACT_ATOMS: atom_id res chain seq x y z
N MET A 1 -7.43 24.74 7.46
CA MET A 1 -6.85 23.60 6.74
C MET A 1 -6.83 22.40 7.65
N LYS A 2 -7.73 21.50 7.43
CA LYS A 2 -7.76 20.25 8.22
C LYS A 2 -6.92 19.22 7.48
N LYS A 3 -5.72 18.95 8.00
CA LYS A 3 -4.95 17.78 7.58
C LYS A 3 -5.58 16.56 8.23
N ILE A 4 -6.46 15.90 7.54
CA ILE A 4 -7.02 14.65 8.00
C ILE A 4 -6.15 13.54 7.42
N ILE A 5 -5.41 12.90 8.28
CA ILE A 5 -4.60 11.74 7.95
C ILE A 5 -5.50 10.52 8.02
N LEU A 6 -5.75 9.90 6.88
CA LEU A 6 -6.42 8.61 6.82
C LEU A 6 -5.41 7.54 7.20
N MET A 7 -5.26 7.31 8.50
CA MET A 7 -4.48 6.19 8.99
C MET A 7 -5.39 5.01 9.26
N LEU A 8 -5.39 4.04 8.39
CA LEU A 8 -5.77 2.69 8.74
C LEU A 8 -4.47 1.91 8.95
N THR A 9 -3.89 2.07 10.12
CA THR A 9 -2.67 1.35 10.46
C THR A 9 -3.05 0.09 11.23
N ALA A 10 -3.16 -1.02 10.54
CA ALA A 10 -3.10 -2.32 11.21
C ALA A 10 -1.63 -2.68 11.36
N VAL A 11 -1.01 -2.19 12.43
CA VAL A 11 0.36 -2.58 12.76
C VAL A 11 0.29 -3.86 13.55
N LEU A 12 0.60 -4.96 12.90
CA LEU A 12 0.98 -6.17 13.61
C LEU A 12 2.49 -6.11 13.84
N SER A 13 2.87 -6.17 15.11
CA SER A 13 4.25 -6.36 15.48
C SER A 13 4.79 -7.63 14.81
N LEU A 14 5.67 -7.44 13.86
CA LEU A 14 6.39 -8.51 13.21
C LEU A 14 7.37 -9.09 14.25
N GLY A 15 7.02 -10.25 14.77
CA GLY A 15 7.97 -11.05 15.55
C GLY A 15 9.15 -11.40 14.65
N MET A 16 10.33 -10.95 15.02
CA MET A 16 11.56 -11.29 14.30
C MET A 16 11.85 -12.76 14.43
N ALA A 17 11.53 -13.54 13.44
CA ALA A 17 12.08 -14.88 13.26
C ALA A 17 12.96 -14.84 12.02
N SER A 18 14.25 -14.66 12.26
CA SER A 18 15.24 -14.76 11.20
C SER A 18 15.41 -16.20 10.78
N LEU A 19 15.15 -16.53 9.55
CA LEU A 19 15.84 -17.55 8.73
C LEU A 19 15.29 -17.47 7.31
N GLY A 20 15.89 -16.58 6.51
CA GLY A 20 15.49 -16.41 5.13
C GLY A 20 16.17 -17.40 4.21
N PHE A 21 15.42 -18.34 3.66
CA PHE A 21 15.74 -18.90 2.37
C PHE A 21 15.10 -18.02 1.30
N ALA A 22 15.90 -17.58 0.33
CA ALA A 22 15.42 -16.82 -0.79
C ALA A 22 14.35 -17.64 -1.54
N SER A 23 13.06 -17.35 -1.29
CA SER A 23 12.01 -17.78 -2.18
C SER A 23 12.15 -17.07 -3.52
N PRO A 24 11.64 -17.63 -4.64
CA PRO A 24 11.68 -16.96 -5.92
C PRO A 24 11.01 -15.59 -5.80
N ALA A 25 11.81 -14.56 -5.74
CA ALA A 25 11.38 -13.18 -5.46
C ALA A 25 10.35 -12.69 -6.48
N SER A 26 10.39 -13.23 -7.69
CA SER A 26 9.45 -12.91 -8.75
C SER A 26 8.02 -13.37 -8.49
N ASP A 27 7.84 -14.57 -7.94
CA ASP A 27 6.49 -15.13 -7.71
C ASP A 27 5.80 -14.44 -6.54
N LEU A 28 6.57 -14.11 -5.50
CA LEU A 28 6.06 -13.34 -4.37
C LEU A 28 5.68 -11.92 -4.78
N LEU A 29 6.53 -11.25 -5.52
CA LEU A 29 6.23 -9.91 -6.01
C LEU A 29 4.98 -9.91 -6.90
N ALA A 30 4.80 -10.91 -7.75
CA ALA A 30 3.59 -11.04 -8.57
C ALA A 30 2.31 -11.18 -7.72
N GLN A 31 2.37 -11.96 -6.63
CA GLN A 31 1.24 -12.07 -5.68
C GLN A 31 0.97 -10.73 -4.98
N GLU A 32 2.01 -10.06 -4.53
CA GLU A 32 1.93 -8.77 -3.85
C GLU A 32 1.35 -7.69 -4.76
N GLU A 33 1.83 -7.60 -5.98
CA GLU A 33 1.33 -6.64 -6.97
C GLU A 33 -0.13 -6.94 -7.37
N THR A 34 -0.50 -8.21 -7.49
CA THR A 34 -1.88 -8.60 -7.76
C THR A 34 -2.82 -8.18 -6.62
N THR A 35 -2.45 -8.48 -5.38
CA THR A 35 -3.23 -8.08 -4.21
C THR A 35 -3.32 -6.56 -4.10
N THR A 36 -2.23 -5.87 -4.29
CA THR A 36 -2.16 -4.40 -4.27
C THR A 36 -3.06 -3.78 -5.34
N SER A 37 -2.96 -4.27 -6.58
CA SER A 37 -3.81 -3.80 -7.68
C SER A 37 -5.30 -3.99 -7.39
N ASN A 38 -5.65 -5.12 -6.81
CA ASN A 38 -7.05 -5.39 -6.44
C ASN A 38 -7.54 -4.48 -5.32
N VAL A 39 -6.71 -4.21 -4.32
CA VAL A 39 -7.04 -3.25 -3.24
C VAL A 39 -7.22 -1.84 -3.81
N ILE A 40 -6.34 -1.40 -4.70
CA ILE A 40 -6.46 -0.09 -5.35
C ILE A 40 -7.79 0.00 -6.12
N LYS A 41 -8.14 -1.03 -6.87
CA LYS A 41 -9.43 -1.11 -7.58
C LYS A 41 -10.62 -1.03 -6.62
N LEU A 42 -10.56 -1.72 -5.47
CA LEU A 42 -11.60 -1.64 -4.44
C LEU A 42 -11.80 -0.19 -3.95
N ILE A 43 -10.70 0.48 -3.64
CA ILE A 43 -10.73 1.88 -3.16
C ILE A 43 -11.27 2.82 -4.23
N GLN A 44 -11.02 2.51 -5.50
CA GLN A 44 -11.58 3.22 -6.65
C GLN A 44 -13.05 2.85 -6.95
N GLY A 45 -13.67 1.99 -6.15
CA GLY A 45 -15.05 1.56 -6.32
C GLY A 45 -15.27 0.42 -7.31
N LYS A 46 -14.22 -0.35 -7.60
CA LYS A 46 -14.25 -1.48 -8.53
C LYS A 46 -13.92 -2.79 -7.81
N GLY A 47 -14.63 -3.86 -8.12
CA GLY A 47 -14.40 -5.18 -7.53
C GLY A 47 -15.17 -5.42 -6.22
N GLN A 48 -14.92 -6.55 -5.60
CA GLN A 48 -15.60 -7.00 -4.38
C GLN A 48 -14.60 -7.33 -3.28
N LEU A 49 -14.90 -6.88 -2.07
CA LEU A 49 -14.05 -7.10 -0.89
C LEU A 49 -13.82 -8.59 -0.61
N ALA A 50 -14.84 -9.42 -0.76
CA ALA A 50 -14.76 -10.86 -0.51
C ALA A 50 -13.70 -11.55 -1.38
N GLU A 51 -13.54 -11.11 -2.62
CA GLU A 51 -12.54 -11.66 -3.55
C GLU A 51 -11.12 -11.19 -3.18
N VAL A 52 -10.99 -9.91 -2.86
CA VAL A 52 -9.68 -9.29 -2.57
C VAL A 52 -9.14 -9.72 -1.21
N SER A 53 -10.00 -9.90 -0.24
CA SER A 53 -9.62 -10.26 1.13
C SER A 53 -8.97 -11.64 1.26
N THR A 54 -9.06 -12.48 0.24
CA THR A 54 -8.36 -13.78 0.19
C THR A 54 -6.84 -13.63 0.26
N GLY A 55 -6.31 -12.50 -0.19
CA GLY A 55 -4.88 -12.16 -0.07
C GLY A 55 -4.48 -11.45 1.23
N PHE A 56 -5.41 -11.29 2.16
CA PHE A 56 -5.19 -10.61 3.43
C PHE A 56 -4.80 -11.58 4.55
N SER A 57 -4.00 -11.12 5.48
CA SER A 57 -3.81 -11.86 6.73
C SER A 57 -5.13 -11.97 7.51
N PRO A 58 -5.28 -12.97 8.39
CA PRO A 58 -6.49 -13.11 9.21
C PRO A 58 -6.80 -11.86 10.04
N ALA A 59 -5.78 -11.21 10.57
CA ALA A 59 -5.95 -9.98 11.33
C ALA A 59 -6.45 -8.82 10.47
N LEU A 60 -5.93 -8.67 9.26
CA LEU A 60 -6.40 -7.64 8.34
C LEU A 60 -7.83 -7.92 7.86
N GLN A 61 -8.18 -9.18 7.57
CA GLN A 61 -9.54 -9.56 7.21
C GLN A 61 -10.55 -9.15 8.28
N LYS A 62 -10.18 -9.30 9.54
CA LYS A 62 -11.03 -8.93 10.67
C LYS A 62 -11.22 -7.42 10.79
N ASN A 63 -10.18 -6.64 10.52
CA ASN A 63 -10.18 -5.19 10.71
C ASN A 63 -10.59 -4.40 9.46
N PHE A 64 -10.28 -4.93 8.28
CA PHE A 64 -10.63 -4.31 7.00
C PHE A 64 -11.92 -4.92 6.46
N ASN A 65 -13.02 -4.58 7.09
CA ASN A 65 -14.36 -5.01 6.72
C ASN A 65 -15.04 -4.01 5.77
N ALA A 66 -16.30 -4.28 5.40
CA ALA A 66 -17.07 -3.41 4.51
C ALA A 66 -17.19 -1.97 5.03
N ALA A 67 -17.36 -1.77 6.32
CA ALA A 67 -17.45 -0.45 6.92
C ALA A 67 -16.11 0.30 6.84
N ALA A 68 -15.00 -0.37 7.09
CA ALA A 68 -13.65 0.21 6.95
C ALA A 68 -13.35 0.60 5.49
N LEU A 69 -13.74 -0.25 4.53
CA LEU A 69 -13.62 0.05 3.11
C LEU A 69 -14.44 1.27 2.71
N ASP A 70 -15.70 1.35 3.16
CA ASP A 70 -16.58 2.48 2.85
C ASP A 70 -16.03 3.79 3.42
N ASN A 71 -15.51 3.76 4.64
CA ASN A 71 -14.87 4.92 5.26
C ASN A 71 -13.62 5.36 4.47
N MET A 72 -12.82 4.40 4.01
CA MET A 72 -11.65 4.70 3.20
C MET A 72 -12.04 5.31 1.84
N LYS A 73 -13.02 4.73 1.16
CA LYS A 73 -13.55 5.25 -0.11
C LYS A 73 -14.10 6.66 0.05
N LYS A 74 -14.85 6.90 1.11
CA LYS A 74 -15.38 8.21 1.44
C LYS A 74 -14.26 9.22 1.68
N GLY A 75 -13.26 8.86 2.48
CA GLY A 75 -12.10 9.71 2.74
C GLY A 75 -11.30 10.01 1.47
N VAL A 76 -11.08 9.04 0.61
CA VAL A 76 -10.42 9.23 -0.69
C VAL A 76 -11.20 10.24 -1.54
N THR A 77 -12.51 10.11 -1.62
CA THR A 77 -13.36 11.01 -2.39
C THR A 77 -13.37 12.43 -1.81
N GLU A 78 -13.58 12.57 -0.52
CA GLU A 78 -13.76 13.86 0.15
C GLU A 78 -12.44 14.63 0.31
N GLN A 79 -11.37 13.92 0.67
CA GLN A 79 -10.10 14.55 1.02
C GLN A 79 -9.13 14.63 -0.16
N LEU A 80 -9.13 13.64 -1.02
CA LEU A 80 -8.20 13.54 -2.15
C LEU A 80 -8.85 13.82 -3.49
N GLY A 81 -10.17 13.78 -3.57
CA GLY A 81 -10.92 13.92 -4.82
C GLY A 81 -10.74 12.75 -5.79
N GLY A 82 -10.34 11.59 -5.26
CA GLY A 82 -9.98 10.40 -6.01
C GLY A 82 -8.48 10.17 -6.09
N ILE A 83 -8.11 8.97 -6.49
CA ILE A 83 -6.70 8.57 -6.72
C ILE A 83 -6.59 7.92 -8.09
N SER A 84 -5.46 8.13 -8.76
CA SER A 84 -5.17 7.56 -10.08
C SER A 84 -3.67 7.43 -10.32
N ASN A 85 -3.31 6.73 -11.39
CA ASN A 85 -1.93 6.62 -11.87
C ASN A 85 -0.92 6.16 -10.81
N LEU A 86 -1.33 5.26 -9.92
CA LEU A 86 -0.47 4.72 -8.88
C LEU A 86 0.63 3.84 -9.50
N LYS A 87 1.87 4.16 -9.20
CA LYS A 87 3.05 3.45 -9.67
C LYS A 87 3.92 3.02 -8.51
N LEU A 88 4.41 1.79 -8.56
CA LEU A 88 5.38 1.28 -7.60
C LEU A 88 6.68 2.07 -7.73
N VAL A 89 7.11 2.71 -6.65
CA VAL A 89 8.33 3.54 -6.63
C VAL A 89 9.40 2.97 -5.71
N ARG A 90 9.01 2.11 -4.76
CA ARG A 90 9.95 1.47 -3.85
C ARG A 90 9.44 0.12 -3.37
N LEU A 91 10.35 -0.84 -3.31
CA LEU A 91 10.16 -2.14 -2.70
C LEU A 91 11.26 -2.34 -1.67
N ASP A 92 10.87 -2.50 -0.41
CA ASP A 92 11.77 -2.83 0.68
C ASP A 92 11.55 -4.29 1.09
N LYS A 93 12.61 -5.08 1.09
CA LYS A 93 12.57 -6.48 1.50
C LYS A 93 13.18 -6.66 2.88
N PHE A 94 12.43 -7.32 3.74
CA PHE A 94 12.87 -7.74 5.07
C PHE A 94 12.89 -9.27 5.13
N ALA A 95 13.35 -9.83 6.24
CA ALA A 95 13.50 -11.29 6.38
C ALA A 95 12.16 -12.04 6.19
N ASP A 96 11.07 -11.50 6.71
CA ASP A 96 9.74 -12.11 6.72
C ASP A 96 8.61 -11.16 6.29
N ALA A 97 8.99 -10.05 5.67
CA ALA A 97 8.05 -9.03 5.22
C ALA A 97 8.57 -8.27 4.00
N ASP A 98 7.65 -7.82 3.17
CA ASP A 98 7.92 -6.90 2.07
C ASP A 98 7.06 -5.64 2.23
N ARG A 99 7.62 -4.49 1.86
CA ARG A 99 6.90 -3.22 1.85
C ARG A 99 6.93 -2.62 0.45
N LEU A 100 5.77 -2.42 -0.11
CA LEU A 100 5.60 -1.78 -1.41
C LEU A 100 5.09 -0.36 -1.23
N VAL A 101 5.75 0.60 -1.86
CA VAL A 101 5.36 2.02 -1.83
C VAL A 101 4.98 2.46 -3.24
N TYR A 102 3.76 2.97 -3.36
CA TYR A 102 3.21 3.52 -4.59
C TYR A 102 3.03 5.02 -4.45
N ILE A 103 3.28 5.74 -5.52
CA ILE A 103 2.95 7.16 -5.64
C ILE A 103 1.97 7.32 -6.80
N GLY A 104 0.99 8.15 -6.62
CA GLY A 104 -0.03 8.44 -7.62
C GLY A 104 -0.53 9.86 -7.55
N ASP A 105 -1.55 10.13 -8.36
CA ASP A 105 -2.18 11.43 -8.48
C ASP A 105 -3.43 11.50 -7.61
N ALA A 106 -3.71 12.69 -7.10
CA ALA A 106 -4.94 13.03 -6.43
C ALA A 106 -5.41 14.40 -6.91
N LYS A 107 -6.73 14.62 -6.96
CA LYS A 107 -7.26 15.91 -7.46
C LYS A 107 -7.12 17.05 -6.45
N LYS A 108 -7.18 16.72 -5.15
CA LYS A 108 -7.16 17.70 -4.05
C LYS A 108 -5.82 17.71 -3.28
N ALA A 109 -4.84 16.97 -3.74
CA ALA A 109 -3.48 16.96 -3.19
C ALA A 109 -2.47 16.86 -4.33
N PRO A 110 -1.23 17.33 -4.14
CA PRO A 110 -0.20 17.23 -5.19
C PRO A 110 0.05 15.79 -5.61
N ASN A 111 0.18 14.89 -4.64
CA ASN A 111 0.35 13.46 -4.86
C ASN A 111 -0.23 12.68 -3.68
N VAL A 112 -0.36 11.39 -3.87
CA VAL A 112 -0.75 10.44 -2.84
C VAL A 112 0.25 9.31 -2.75
N GLN A 113 0.59 8.91 -1.53
CA GLN A 113 1.41 7.73 -1.28
C GLN A 113 0.55 6.62 -0.69
N MET A 114 0.62 5.45 -1.29
CA MET A 114 0.08 4.21 -0.72
C MET A 114 1.21 3.28 -0.34
N THR A 115 1.18 2.80 0.88
CA THR A 115 2.13 1.83 1.40
C THR A 115 1.41 0.54 1.75
N PHE A 116 1.92 -0.57 1.25
CA PHE A 116 1.41 -1.92 1.53
C PHE A 116 2.48 -2.73 2.22
N VAL A 117 2.12 -3.41 3.29
CA VAL A 117 3.03 -4.29 4.03
C VAL A 117 2.50 -5.70 3.95
N PHE A 118 3.33 -6.60 3.45
CA PHE A 118 3.05 -8.03 3.33
C PHE A 118 3.90 -8.83 4.31
N SER A 119 3.32 -9.84 4.93
CA SER A 119 4.11 -10.91 5.53
C SER A 119 4.45 -11.93 4.46
N VAL A 120 5.65 -12.45 4.51
CA VAL A 120 6.14 -13.46 3.57
C VAL A 120 6.48 -14.72 4.34
N LYS A 121 5.78 -15.81 4.02
CA LYS A 121 6.02 -17.13 4.60
C LYS A 121 6.14 -18.15 3.48
N GLY A 122 7.36 -18.67 3.26
CA GLY A 122 7.64 -19.58 2.18
C GLY A 122 7.34 -18.94 0.82
N LYS A 123 6.39 -19.49 0.08
CA LYS A 123 5.96 -18.99 -1.24
C LYS A 123 4.67 -18.17 -1.18
N LYS A 124 4.23 -17.75 0.01
CA LYS A 124 2.98 -17.04 0.21
C LYS A 124 3.22 -15.65 0.78
N ALA A 125 2.63 -14.65 0.16
CA ALA A 125 2.55 -13.28 0.66
C ALA A 125 1.12 -12.96 1.09
N GLU A 126 0.95 -12.40 2.29
CA GLU A 126 -0.33 -11.97 2.83
C GLU A 126 -0.27 -10.50 3.20
N LEU A 127 -1.23 -9.71 2.74
CA LEU A 127 -1.31 -8.30 3.11
C LEU A 127 -1.62 -8.16 4.59
N GLN A 128 -0.74 -7.47 5.31
CA GLN A 128 -0.86 -7.20 6.75
C GLN A 128 -1.45 -5.85 7.06
N GLY A 129 -1.20 -4.87 6.20
CA GLY A 129 -1.69 -3.53 6.39
C GLY A 129 -1.45 -2.65 5.18
N LEU A 130 -2.18 -1.56 5.13
CA LEU A 130 -2.02 -0.53 4.12
C LEU A 130 -2.17 0.85 4.75
N ASN A 131 -1.54 1.83 4.13
CA ASN A 131 -1.62 3.23 4.53
C ASN A 131 -1.75 4.10 3.28
N LEU A 132 -2.56 5.12 3.36
CA LEU A 132 -2.81 6.08 2.30
C LEU A 132 -2.69 7.49 2.86
N ILE A 133 -1.73 8.25 2.36
CA ILE A 133 -1.48 9.62 2.82
C ILE A 133 -1.28 10.58 1.64
N PRO A 134 -1.75 11.82 1.74
CA PRO A 134 -1.33 12.87 0.83
C PRO A 134 0.14 13.20 1.08
N VAL A 135 0.90 13.38 0.01
CA VAL A 135 2.31 13.75 0.09
C VAL A 135 2.65 14.85 -0.90
N GLU A 136 3.59 15.69 -0.52
CA GLU A 136 4.26 16.57 -1.44
C GLU A 136 5.53 15.87 -1.91
N VAL A 137 5.53 15.43 -3.16
CA VAL A 137 6.78 14.99 -3.77
C VAL A 137 7.60 16.24 -4.04
N LYS A 138 8.50 16.54 -3.13
CA LYS A 138 9.57 17.50 -3.45
C LYS A 138 10.32 16.91 -4.62
N GLN A 139 10.18 17.53 -5.79
CA GLN A 139 11.13 17.26 -6.85
C GLN A 139 12.51 17.51 -6.24
N VAL A 140 13.31 16.46 -6.15
CA VAL A 140 14.72 16.63 -5.97
C VAL A 140 15.15 17.38 -7.21
N GLN A 141 15.23 18.70 -7.09
CA GLN A 141 15.96 19.47 -8.07
C GLN A 141 17.36 18.88 -8.02
N ASN A 142 17.66 18.09 -9.03
CA ASN A 142 19.03 17.79 -9.35
C ASN A 142 19.71 19.14 -9.58
N ASN A 143 20.20 19.74 -8.51
CA ASN A 143 21.21 20.74 -8.62
C ASN A 143 22.50 20.03 -9.05
N GLN A 144 22.47 19.38 -10.17
CA GLN A 144 23.63 19.27 -11.02
C GLN A 144 23.80 20.61 -11.72
N LYS A 145 24.03 21.65 -10.94
CA LYS A 145 24.91 22.67 -11.46
C LYS A 145 26.25 21.98 -11.60
N ALA A 146 26.55 21.57 -12.81
CA ALA A 146 27.88 21.25 -13.20
C ALA A 146 28.79 22.32 -12.60
N GLN A 147 29.64 21.95 -11.67
CA GLN A 147 30.81 22.73 -11.38
C GLN A 147 31.69 22.64 -12.61
N ALA A 148 31.61 23.68 -13.38
CA ALA A 148 32.63 23.91 -14.39
C ALA A 148 33.95 24.17 -13.69
#